data_ad11ada76feaab662ee43897a1535aa9
#
_entry.id   ad11ada76feaab662ee43897a1535aa9
#
_cell.length_a   1.000
_cell.length_b   1.000
_cell.length_c   1.000
_cell.angle_alpha   90.00
_cell.angle_beta   90.00
_cell.angle_gamma   90.00
#
_symmetry.space_group_name_H-M   'P 1'
#
loop_
_entity.id
_entity.type
_entity.pdbx_description
1 polymer ?
#
loop_
_entity_poly.entity_id
_entity_poly.type
_entity_poly.pdbx_seq_one_letter_code
_entity_poly.pdbx_strand_id
1 'polypeptide(L)'
;MLISTETRSLFCVSRQKMLYVLSLLLIFNLAACAKKPVNEIFLMPAPDVYDAGAIDPFTDTDPIEQIPYGGMLYATDREPSNGEGKEAHYLNKRGFVLRLGRGKIELGDEDISWEEARKISLLKNRAANYPLKVSEIEEIGILADSYSVFTKPPGLGQEASEPEKIYADMINEKLAQSIRKDIYIYVHGYKVVFENPLLVASELWHFLGYDGVFIAYAWPSTPKNLAYFSDLETTALSAYNFRIFLEYLARETKAENIHIIGYSAGTRLVINGLGQLAFMYKDETKEAFQKHLRIGHVILTASDFDRQLYGSYINDGILDVAKDTTIYLSELDSALSLSRWIFNRQRLGQMWEDRKLPDGLAELLWQAEDLYLVDVSDVEKAASGNGHAYFRQSPWVSSDILSTLMYDLPPQERGLYHTKEWPIWQFPPDYITKLTAKLVERNPALAPLKNQ
;
A
#
# COMPACT_ATOMS: atom_id res chain seq x y z
N MET A 1 -66.79 7.73 27.70
CA MET A 1 -65.72 8.03 26.76
C MET A 1 -64.44 8.20 27.58
N LEU A 2 -63.83 7.08 27.94
CA LEU A 2 -62.63 7.03 28.78
C LEU A 2 -61.49 6.50 27.90
N ILE A 3 -60.65 7.37 27.36
CA ILE A 3 -59.42 6.98 26.69
C ILE A 3 -58.40 6.73 27.77
N SER A 4 -57.91 5.50 27.85
CA SER A 4 -57.12 4.99 28.94
C SER A 4 -55.76 5.70 29.08
N THR A 5 -55.40 5.96 30.33
CA THR A 5 -54.16 6.56 30.78
C THR A 5 -52.91 5.75 30.40
N GLU A 6 -53.06 4.52 29.98
CA GLU A 6 -51.92 3.60 29.59
C GLU A 6 -51.25 3.94 28.26
N THR A 7 -51.99 4.50 27.29
CA THR A 7 -51.43 4.91 26.00
C THR A 7 -50.51 6.12 26.10
N ARG A 8 -50.69 6.99 27.09
CA ARG A 8 -49.80 8.16 27.34
C ARG A 8 -48.45 7.77 27.96
N SER A 9 -48.39 6.71 28.74
CA SER A 9 -47.13 6.27 29.38
C SER A 9 -46.20 5.59 28.38
N LEU A 10 -46.72 4.82 27.44
CA LEU A 10 -45.92 4.15 26.39
C LEU A 10 -45.29 5.14 25.40
N PHE A 11 -46.01 6.21 25.05
CA PHE A 11 -45.48 7.27 24.17
C PHE A 11 -44.40 8.13 24.88
N CYS A 12 -44.52 8.35 26.20
CA CYS A 12 -43.56 9.12 26.97
C CYS A 12 -42.23 8.34 27.15
N VAL A 13 -42.28 7.01 27.40
CA VAL A 13 -41.11 6.15 27.51
C VAL A 13 -40.39 5.96 26.17
N SER A 14 -41.14 5.95 25.07
CA SER A 14 -40.55 5.90 23.72
C SER A 14 -39.81 7.19 23.36
N ARG A 15 -40.36 8.36 23.68
CA ARG A 15 -39.71 9.66 23.47
C ARG A 15 -38.46 9.86 24.32
N GLN A 16 -38.48 9.41 25.56
CA GLN A 16 -37.33 9.48 26.44
C GLN A 16 -36.19 8.53 25.95
N LYS A 17 -36.50 7.32 25.54
CA LYS A 17 -35.54 6.40 24.96
C LYS A 17 -34.95 6.94 23.65
N MET A 18 -35.77 7.56 22.80
CA MET A 18 -35.30 8.17 21.57
C MET A 18 -34.41 9.39 21.83
N LEU A 19 -34.71 10.20 22.88
CA LEU A 19 -33.84 11.31 23.31
C LEU A 19 -32.54 10.83 23.91
N TYR A 20 -32.51 9.69 24.66
CA TYR A 20 -31.29 9.08 25.13
C TYR A 20 -30.43 8.51 23.99
N VAL A 21 -31.04 7.90 22.97
CA VAL A 21 -30.32 7.41 21.80
C VAL A 21 -29.76 8.57 20.98
N LEU A 22 -30.53 9.64 20.80
CA LEU A 22 -30.09 10.87 20.13
C LEU A 22 -28.99 11.61 20.93
N SER A 23 -29.09 11.66 22.27
CA SER A 23 -28.02 12.26 23.09
C SER A 23 -26.77 11.38 23.15
N LEU A 24 -26.88 10.05 23.16
CA LEU A 24 -25.74 9.14 22.99
C LEU A 24 -25.08 9.28 21.62
N LEU A 25 -25.85 9.40 20.54
CA LEU A 25 -25.35 9.70 19.20
C LEU A 25 -24.69 11.08 19.11
N LEU A 26 -25.22 12.10 19.80
CA LEU A 26 -24.59 13.41 19.89
C LEU A 26 -23.30 13.39 20.72
N ILE A 27 -23.27 12.65 21.83
CA ILE A 27 -22.07 12.50 22.67
C ILE A 27 -21.00 11.68 21.94
N PHE A 28 -21.38 10.66 21.16
CA PHE A 28 -20.43 9.95 20.28
C PHE A 28 -19.86 10.86 19.17
N ASN A 29 -20.63 11.82 18.67
CA ASN A 29 -20.14 12.80 17.70
C ASN A 29 -19.28 13.90 18.35
N LEU A 30 -19.45 14.20 19.63
CA LEU A 30 -18.63 15.18 20.35
C LEU A 30 -17.32 14.56 20.89
N ALA A 31 -17.30 13.25 21.17
CA ALA A 31 -16.07 12.51 21.51
C ALA A 31 -15.21 12.18 20.28
N ALA A 32 -15.75 12.26 19.08
CA ALA A 32 -14.99 12.29 17.84
C ALA A 32 -14.37 13.69 17.63
N CYS A 33 -13.62 14.19 18.60
CA CYS A 33 -12.55 15.14 18.33
C CYS A 33 -11.68 14.46 17.29
N ALA A 34 -11.91 14.78 16.01
CA ALA A 34 -11.12 14.30 14.90
C ALA A 34 -9.66 14.61 15.26
N LYS A 35 -8.88 13.58 15.61
CA LYS A 35 -7.44 13.73 15.62
C LYS A 35 -7.11 14.34 14.27
N LYS A 36 -6.44 15.49 14.28
CA LYS A 36 -5.98 16.16 13.05
C LYS A 36 -5.29 15.10 12.20
N PRO A 37 -5.51 15.05 10.88
CA PRO A 37 -4.74 14.18 10.03
C PRO A 37 -3.27 14.43 10.33
N VAL A 38 -2.55 13.37 10.63
CA VAL A 38 -1.14 13.46 10.99
C VAL A 38 -0.40 13.57 9.65
N ASN A 39 0.08 14.77 9.33
CA ASN A 39 0.95 14.99 8.17
C ASN A 39 2.39 14.50 8.45
N GLU A 40 2.64 14.04 9.67
CA GLU A 40 3.89 13.54 10.17
C GLU A 40 3.70 12.09 10.57
N ILE A 41 4.53 11.21 10.05
CA ILE A 41 4.63 9.82 10.48
C ILE A 41 6.03 9.57 11.02
N PHE A 42 6.15 8.61 11.92
CA PHE A 42 7.44 8.21 12.46
C PHE A 42 7.95 7.01 11.68
N LEU A 43 9.27 6.94 11.49
CA LEU A 43 9.94 5.81 10.87
C LEU A 43 9.47 4.51 11.51
N MET A 44 9.00 3.57 10.71
CA MET A 44 8.51 2.28 11.19
C MET A 44 9.63 1.47 11.87
N PRO A 45 9.32 0.52 12.77
CA PRO A 45 10.30 -0.42 13.30
C PRO A 45 11.10 -1.07 12.17
N ALA A 46 12.40 -1.29 12.38
CA ALA A 46 13.18 -2.05 11.40
C ALA A 46 12.53 -3.42 11.15
N PRO A 47 12.56 -3.92 9.90
CA PRO A 47 12.30 -5.33 9.64
C PRO A 47 13.16 -6.21 10.53
N ASP A 48 12.61 -7.29 11.07
CA ASP A 48 13.29 -8.09 12.08
C ASP A 48 14.59 -8.75 11.57
N VAL A 49 14.66 -8.99 10.26
CA VAL A 49 15.88 -9.49 9.60
C VAL A 49 17.05 -8.51 9.65
N TYR A 50 16.79 -7.23 9.91
CA TYR A 50 17.82 -6.19 10.06
C TYR A 50 18.18 -5.93 11.52
N ASP A 51 17.36 -6.42 12.46
CA ASP A 51 17.50 -6.07 13.88
C ASP A 51 18.89 -6.41 14.41
N ALA A 52 19.46 -5.45 15.14
CA ALA A 52 20.82 -5.52 15.67
C ALA A 52 21.91 -5.77 14.60
N GLY A 53 21.66 -5.38 13.35
CA GLY A 53 22.64 -5.54 12.26
C GLY A 53 22.82 -6.99 11.78
N ALA A 54 21.83 -7.86 12.01
CA ALA A 54 21.88 -9.24 11.51
C ALA A 54 22.02 -9.29 10.00
N ILE A 55 21.34 -8.39 9.30
CA ILE A 55 21.55 -8.04 7.89
C ILE A 55 21.52 -6.51 7.81
N ASP A 56 22.43 -5.93 7.05
CA ASP A 56 22.49 -4.48 6.82
C ASP A 56 22.31 -4.17 5.34
N PRO A 57 21.17 -3.62 4.93
CA PRO A 57 20.91 -3.27 3.54
C PRO A 57 21.50 -1.91 3.14
N PHE A 58 22.07 -1.16 4.09
CA PHE A 58 22.48 0.22 3.89
C PHE A 58 23.94 0.33 3.46
N THR A 59 24.24 1.38 2.67
CA THR A 59 25.61 1.76 2.26
C THR A 59 26.24 2.69 3.29
N ASP A 60 27.57 2.88 3.22
CA ASP A 60 28.31 3.77 4.10
C ASP A 60 28.05 5.25 3.79
N THR A 61 27.65 5.55 2.55
CA THR A 61 27.33 6.92 2.09
C THR A 61 25.82 7.13 2.07
N ASP A 62 25.36 8.37 2.31
CA ASP A 62 23.95 8.71 2.23
C ASP A 62 23.42 8.44 0.81
N PRO A 63 22.50 7.48 0.63
CA PRO A 63 21.99 7.15 -0.68
C PRO A 63 21.10 8.23 -1.28
N ILE A 64 20.52 9.12 -0.46
CA ILE A 64 19.64 10.21 -0.94
C ILE A 64 20.46 11.22 -1.76
N GLU A 65 21.71 11.49 -1.38
CA GLU A 65 22.61 12.36 -2.15
C GLU A 65 22.94 11.79 -3.54
N GLN A 66 22.80 10.48 -3.71
CA GLN A 66 23.08 9.79 -4.98
C GLN A 66 21.85 9.64 -5.87
N ILE A 67 20.65 10.03 -5.40
CA ILE A 67 19.43 9.99 -6.20
C ILE A 67 19.46 11.13 -7.23
N PRO A 68 19.41 10.84 -8.55
CA PRO A 68 19.57 11.86 -9.60
C PRO A 68 18.59 13.04 -9.50
N TYR A 69 17.38 12.77 -8.99
CA TYR A 69 16.32 13.76 -8.80
C TYR A 69 16.14 14.20 -7.32
N GLY A 70 16.93 13.67 -6.40
CA GLY A 70 17.03 14.15 -5.02
C GLY A 70 15.81 13.95 -4.13
N GLY A 71 14.92 12.96 -4.42
CA GLY A 71 13.73 12.80 -3.61
C GLY A 71 12.90 11.54 -3.93
N MET A 72 11.64 11.58 -3.48
CA MET A 72 10.61 10.55 -3.70
C MET A 72 9.73 10.95 -4.89
N LEU A 73 9.54 10.05 -5.86
CA LEU A 73 8.61 10.27 -6.96
C LEU A 73 7.16 10.02 -6.53
N TYR A 74 6.24 10.78 -7.12
CA TYR A 74 4.81 10.55 -6.92
C TYR A 74 4.01 10.67 -8.21
N ALA A 75 2.86 10.02 -8.22
CA ALA A 75 1.77 10.24 -9.16
C ALA A 75 0.49 10.51 -8.37
N THR A 76 -0.32 11.49 -8.79
CA THR A 76 -1.54 11.86 -8.08
C THR A 76 -2.63 12.34 -9.03
N ASP A 77 -3.86 11.89 -8.78
CA ASP A 77 -5.07 12.41 -9.42
C ASP A 77 -5.87 13.32 -8.47
N ARG A 78 -5.20 13.93 -7.51
CA ARG A 78 -5.74 14.98 -6.64
C ARG A 78 -5.83 16.32 -7.36
N GLU A 79 -6.81 17.14 -6.98
CA GLU A 79 -6.91 18.53 -7.41
C GLU A 79 -5.75 19.34 -6.80
N PRO A 80 -5.02 20.16 -7.59
CA PRO A 80 -3.97 21.01 -7.04
C PRO A 80 -4.55 22.06 -6.08
N SER A 81 -3.77 22.38 -5.05
CA SER A 81 -4.12 23.45 -4.09
C SER A 81 -3.67 24.82 -4.60
N ASN A 82 -4.27 25.86 -4.04
CA ASN A 82 -3.85 27.25 -4.26
C ASN A 82 -2.62 27.63 -3.41
N GLY A 83 -2.02 26.70 -2.67
CA GLY A 83 -0.86 26.96 -1.80
C GLY A 83 -1.24 27.51 -0.43
N GLU A 84 -2.53 27.59 -0.07
CA GLU A 84 -2.99 28.12 1.20
C GLU A 84 -3.45 27.03 2.17
N GLY A 85 -3.05 27.15 3.43
CA GLY A 85 -3.58 26.36 4.54
C GLY A 85 -2.94 24.97 4.71
N LYS A 86 -3.74 24.01 5.21
CA LYS A 86 -3.27 22.66 5.58
C LYS A 86 -3.10 21.70 4.41
N GLU A 87 -3.66 22.04 3.27
CA GLU A 87 -3.58 21.30 2.02
C GLU A 87 -2.70 22.13 1.06
N ALA A 88 -1.43 22.30 1.41
CA ALA A 88 -0.53 23.25 0.74
C ALA A 88 -0.21 22.87 -0.73
N HIS A 89 -0.20 21.57 -1.04
CA HIS A 89 0.22 21.08 -2.36
C HIS A 89 -0.97 20.57 -3.18
N TYR A 90 -1.74 19.63 -2.61
CA TYR A 90 -2.91 19.06 -3.25
C TYR A 90 -4.06 18.95 -2.26
N LEU A 91 -5.27 19.17 -2.78
CA LEU A 91 -6.51 19.02 -2.01
C LEU A 91 -6.84 17.53 -1.82
N ASN A 92 -7.64 17.25 -0.78
CA ASN A 92 -8.25 15.93 -0.59
C ASN A 92 -9.50 15.76 -1.48
N LYS A 93 -9.40 16.23 -2.73
CA LYS A 93 -10.45 16.19 -3.73
C LYS A 93 -9.95 15.54 -5.01
N ARG A 94 -10.90 14.92 -5.71
CA ARG A 94 -10.66 14.31 -7.00
C ARG A 94 -10.34 15.37 -8.05
N GLY A 95 -9.16 15.29 -8.64
CA GLY A 95 -8.80 15.95 -9.87
C GLY A 95 -9.33 15.17 -11.09
N PHE A 96 -8.99 15.64 -12.28
CA PHE A 96 -9.50 15.06 -13.54
C PHE A 96 -8.39 14.51 -14.43
N VAL A 97 -7.15 14.61 -14.00
CA VAL A 97 -5.95 14.17 -14.71
C VAL A 97 -4.92 13.65 -13.72
N LEU A 98 -4.03 12.80 -14.18
CA LEU A 98 -2.91 12.31 -13.39
C LEU A 98 -1.73 13.28 -13.50
N ARG A 99 -1.19 13.68 -12.35
CA ARG A 99 -0.05 14.59 -12.21
C ARG A 99 1.15 13.83 -11.70
N LEU A 100 2.30 14.14 -12.25
CA LEU A 100 3.60 13.55 -11.94
C LEU A 100 4.47 14.57 -11.23
N GLY A 101 5.23 14.12 -10.25
CA GLY A 101 6.12 15.01 -9.52
C GLY A 101 7.10 14.27 -8.61
N ARG A 102 7.84 15.07 -7.85
CA ARG A 102 8.77 14.59 -6.84
C ARG A 102 8.62 15.38 -5.53
N GLY A 103 9.01 14.75 -4.41
CA GLY A 103 9.03 15.37 -3.10
C GLY A 103 10.31 15.07 -2.36
N LYS A 104 10.80 16.01 -1.58
CA LYS A 104 11.93 15.80 -0.67
C LYS A 104 11.41 15.36 0.69
N ILE A 105 11.97 14.29 1.22
CA ILE A 105 11.60 13.71 2.51
C ILE A 105 12.80 13.83 3.45
N GLU A 106 12.54 14.30 4.66
CA GLU A 106 13.52 14.42 5.74
C GLU A 106 13.20 13.40 6.82
N LEU A 107 14.25 12.76 7.36
CA LEU A 107 14.18 11.81 8.46
C LEU A 107 14.73 12.46 9.73
N GLY A 108 13.95 12.43 10.81
CA GLY A 108 14.35 12.95 12.10
C GLY A 108 14.33 14.48 12.21
N ASP A 109 15.07 14.99 13.16
CA ASP A 109 15.33 16.42 13.28
C ASP A 109 16.50 16.85 12.37
N GLU A 110 16.64 18.15 12.11
CA GLU A 110 17.51 18.72 11.07
C GLU A 110 18.99 18.31 11.12
N ASP A 111 19.45 17.73 12.23
CA ASP A 111 20.86 17.43 12.49
C ASP A 111 21.20 15.92 12.51
N ILE A 112 20.30 15.02 12.09
CA ILE A 112 20.61 13.60 12.10
C ILE A 112 21.62 13.24 10.99
N SER A 113 22.77 12.69 11.36
CA SER A 113 23.75 12.20 10.39
C SER A 113 23.30 10.89 9.75
N TRP A 114 23.83 10.60 8.54
CA TRP A 114 23.56 9.32 7.88
C TRP A 114 24.01 8.11 8.75
N GLU A 115 25.14 8.22 9.44
CA GLU A 115 25.62 7.17 10.36
C GLU A 115 24.60 6.88 11.46
N GLU A 116 24.03 7.93 12.05
CA GLU A 116 22.98 7.78 13.08
C GLU A 116 21.68 7.26 12.47
N ALA A 117 21.24 7.79 11.32
CA ALA A 117 20.05 7.32 10.60
C ALA A 117 20.16 5.82 10.26
N ARG A 118 21.31 5.36 9.75
CA ARG A 118 21.58 3.95 9.50
C ARG A 118 21.51 3.11 10.78
N LYS A 119 22.14 3.55 11.86
CA LYS A 119 22.15 2.87 13.14
C LYS A 119 20.76 2.66 13.71
N ILE A 120 19.92 3.71 13.74
CA ILE A 120 18.53 3.59 14.22
C ILE A 120 17.66 2.73 13.30
N SER A 121 17.97 2.67 12.01
CA SER A 121 17.25 1.88 11.01
C SER A 121 17.55 0.37 11.09
N LEU A 122 18.55 -0.03 11.88
CA LEU A 122 18.82 -1.44 12.19
C LEU A 122 18.20 -1.88 13.53
N LEU A 123 17.28 -1.08 14.10
CA LEU A 123 16.64 -1.37 15.39
C LEU A 123 15.12 -1.47 15.23
N LYS A 124 14.54 -2.63 15.55
CA LYS A 124 13.08 -2.80 15.64
C LYS A 124 12.48 -2.14 16.88
N ASN A 125 13.27 -1.98 17.96
CA ASN A 125 12.88 -1.31 19.18
C ASN A 125 13.82 -0.14 19.42
N ARG A 126 13.31 1.08 19.25
CA ARG A 126 14.05 2.34 19.44
C ARG A 126 13.59 3.08 20.67
N ALA A 127 14.52 3.79 21.34
CA ALA A 127 14.21 4.60 22.51
C ALA A 127 13.43 5.88 22.17
N ALA A 128 13.56 6.39 20.94
CA ALA A 128 12.90 7.58 20.45
C ALA A 128 12.13 7.31 19.16
N ASN A 129 11.16 8.17 18.86
CA ASN A 129 10.46 8.20 17.57
C ASN A 129 11.16 9.21 16.64
N TYR A 130 11.35 8.83 15.40
CA TYR A 130 12.00 9.66 14.38
C TYR A 130 10.95 10.07 13.35
N PRO A 131 10.56 11.36 13.31
CA PRO A 131 9.54 11.83 12.39
C PRO A 131 10.06 11.83 10.95
N LEU A 132 9.15 11.55 10.01
CA LEU A 132 9.34 11.77 8.59
C LEU A 132 8.54 13.00 8.18
N LYS A 133 9.13 13.89 7.42
CA LYS A 133 8.52 15.16 6.98
C LYS A 133 8.72 15.34 5.48
N VAL A 134 7.69 15.83 4.80
CA VAL A 134 7.82 16.36 3.44
C VAL A 134 8.28 17.79 3.54
N SER A 135 9.45 18.11 2.99
CA SER A 135 10.03 19.46 3.04
C SER A 135 9.83 20.24 1.75
N GLU A 136 9.71 19.55 0.61
CA GLU A 136 9.53 20.17 -0.70
C GLU A 136 8.68 19.29 -1.59
N ILE A 137 7.83 19.90 -2.42
CA ILE A 137 7.06 19.25 -3.48
C ILE A 137 7.24 20.03 -4.78
N GLU A 138 7.59 19.30 -5.83
CA GLU A 138 7.69 19.83 -7.19
C GLU A 138 6.80 19.00 -8.12
N GLU A 139 5.85 19.67 -8.78
CA GLU A 139 5.06 19.06 -9.86
C GLU A 139 5.86 19.19 -11.17
N ILE A 140 6.08 18.06 -11.84
CA ILE A 140 6.71 18.01 -13.16
C ILE A 140 5.70 18.33 -14.25
N GLY A 141 4.47 17.78 -14.10
CA GLY A 141 3.36 18.06 -14.99
C GLY A 141 2.33 16.95 -15.07
N ILE A 142 1.53 16.96 -16.13
CA ILE A 142 0.39 16.07 -16.32
C ILE A 142 0.79 14.93 -17.25
N LEU A 143 0.35 13.71 -16.92
CA LEU A 143 0.39 12.54 -17.80
C LEU A 143 -0.70 12.71 -18.88
N ALA A 144 -0.31 12.93 -20.13
CA ALA A 144 -1.22 13.30 -21.23
C ALA A 144 -2.27 12.19 -21.50
N ASP A 145 -1.90 10.93 -21.36
CA ASP A 145 -2.82 9.79 -21.52
C ASP A 145 -3.97 9.79 -20.48
N SER A 146 -3.83 10.54 -19.39
CA SER A 146 -4.89 10.68 -18.38
C SER A 146 -5.98 11.71 -18.77
N TYR A 147 -5.80 12.50 -19.83
CA TYR A 147 -6.84 13.40 -20.29
C TYR A 147 -8.04 12.63 -20.83
N SER A 148 -9.21 12.98 -20.34
CA SER A 148 -10.49 12.52 -20.88
C SER A 148 -11.01 13.47 -21.98
N VAL A 149 -12.10 13.08 -22.63
CA VAL A 149 -12.81 13.95 -23.59
C VAL A 149 -13.29 15.28 -22.99
N PHE A 150 -13.43 15.34 -21.65
CA PHE A 150 -13.86 16.53 -20.92
C PHE A 150 -12.71 17.45 -20.50
N THR A 151 -11.49 16.95 -20.49
CA THR A 151 -10.32 17.64 -19.90
C THR A 151 -9.20 17.88 -20.91
N LYS A 152 -9.25 17.23 -22.09
CA LYS A 152 -8.21 17.32 -23.12
C LYS A 152 -8.13 18.75 -23.70
N PRO A 153 -6.96 19.42 -23.61
CA PRO A 153 -6.78 20.71 -24.25
C PRO A 153 -6.88 20.62 -25.78
N PRO A 154 -7.39 21.68 -26.46
CA PRO A 154 -7.36 21.73 -27.91
C PRO A 154 -5.94 21.62 -28.46
N GLY A 155 -5.75 20.75 -29.47
CA GLY A 155 -4.46 20.62 -30.15
C GLY A 155 -3.43 19.70 -29.46
N LEU A 156 -3.78 19.08 -28.33
CA LEU A 156 -2.91 18.08 -27.71
C LEU A 156 -2.79 16.86 -28.64
N GLY A 157 -1.56 16.60 -29.12
CA GLY A 157 -1.24 15.46 -30.00
C GLY A 157 -1.22 14.12 -29.26
N GLN A 158 -0.74 13.07 -29.96
CA GLN A 158 -0.53 11.72 -29.40
C GLN A 158 0.92 11.47 -28.97
N GLU A 159 1.83 12.42 -29.24
CA GLU A 159 3.22 12.29 -28.80
C GLU A 159 3.32 12.54 -27.28
N ALA A 160 4.23 11.79 -26.63
CA ALA A 160 4.50 11.96 -25.20
C ALA A 160 4.82 13.43 -24.89
N SER A 161 4.17 13.96 -23.87
CA SER A 161 4.38 15.34 -23.43
C SER A 161 5.77 15.50 -22.80
N GLU A 162 6.28 16.72 -22.77
CA GLU A 162 7.58 17.00 -22.15
C GLU A 162 7.64 16.52 -20.68
N PRO A 163 6.62 16.74 -19.82
CA PRO A 163 6.60 16.21 -18.46
C PRO A 163 6.71 14.69 -18.37
N GLU A 164 6.10 13.95 -19.27
CA GLU A 164 6.18 12.48 -19.33
C GLU A 164 7.61 12.01 -19.62
N LYS A 165 8.28 12.65 -20.57
CA LYS A 165 9.67 12.34 -20.89
C LYS A 165 10.61 12.66 -19.72
N ILE A 166 10.45 13.82 -19.09
CA ILE A 166 11.24 14.22 -17.92
C ILE A 166 11.07 13.20 -16.78
N TYR A 167 9.84 12.80 -16.49
CA TYR A 167 9.56 11.84 -15.41
C TYR A 167 10.12 10.45 -15.73
N ALA A 168 9.97 9.97 -16.96
CA ALA A 168 10.55 8.70 -17.41
C ALA A 168 12.09 8.74 -17.40
N ASP A 169 12.71 9.86 -17.77
CA ASP A 169 14.16 10.02 -17.76
C ASP A 169 14.72 9.98 -16.33
N MET A 170 14.06 10.62 -15.36
CA MET A 170 14.42 10.53 -13.93
C MET A 170 14.39 9.08 -13.44
N ILE A 171 13.34 8.32 -13.80
CA ILE A 171 13.22 6.91 -13.47
C ILE A 171 14.36 6.12 -14.11
N ASN A 172 14.59 6.30 -15.41
CA ASN A 172 15.58 5.54 -16.17
C ASN A 172 17.02 5.83 -15.71
N GLU A 173 17.31 7.08 -15.31
CA GLU A 173 18.60 7.46 -14.75
C GLU A 173 18.85 6.76 -13.42
N LYS A 174 17.87 6.74 -12.51
CA LYS A 174 17.98 6.00 -11.24
C LYS A 174 18.07 4.49 -11.45
N LEU A 175 17.26 3.92 -12.35
CA LEU A 175 17.34 2.51 -12.70
C LEU A 175 18.72 2.13 -13.26
N ALA A 176 19.35 3.00 -14.06
CA ALA A 176 20.70 2.76 -14.58
C ALA A 176 21.74 2.59 -13.47
N GLN A 177 21.58 3.29 -12.34
CA GLN A 177 22.45 3.23 -11.17
C GLN A 177 22.10 2.11 -10.19
N SER A 178 20.87 1.57 -10.26
CA SER A 178 20.38 0.54 -9.34
C SER A 178 20.88 -0.85 -9.71
N ILE A 179 21.03 -1.74 -8.72
CA ILE A 179 21.35 -3.15 -8.93
C ILE A 179 20.15 -3.83 -9.58
N ARG A 180 18.96 -3.68 -8.99
CA ARG A 180 17.69 -4.14 -9.55
C ARG A 180 17.05 -3.04 -10.39
N LYS A 181 16.61 -3.42 -11.58
CA LYS A 181 15.92 -2.50 -12.51
C LYS A 181 14.42 -2.49 -12.24
N ASP A 182 14.04 -2.37 -10.96
CA ASP A 182 12.68 -2.52 -10.49
C ASP A 182 12.06 -1.17 -10.11
N ILE A 183 10.77 -1.03 -10.42
CA ILE A 183 9.92 0.05 -9.91
C ILE A 183 9.01 -0.53 -8.84
N TYR A 184 8.87 0.20 -7.73
CA TYR A 184 7.95 -0.12 -6.63
C TYR A 184 6.90 0.97 -6.51
N ILE A 185 5.62 0.61 -6.49
CA ILE A 185 4.50 1.55 -6.38
C ILE A 185 3.75 1.27 -5.09
N TYR A 186 3.68 2.25 -4.20
CA TYR A 186 2.84 2.18 -3.01
C TYR A 186 1.52 2.91 -3.22
N VAL A 187 0.40 2.21 -2.99
CA VAL A 187 -0.97 2.73 -3.10
C VAL A 187 -1.62 2.73 -1.73
N HIS A 188 -1.81 3.93 -1.19
CA HIS A 188 -2.27 4.13 0.19
C HIS A 188 -3.75 3.81 0.40
N GLY A 189 -4.13 3.68 1.66
CA GLY A 189 -5.48 3.41 2.10
C GLY A 189 -6.38 4.65 2.19
N TYR A 190 -7.47 4.49 2.93
CA TYR A 190 -8.46 5.52 3.18
C TYR A 190 -8.01 6.53 4.24
N LYS A 191 -8.58 7.74 4.20
CA LYS A 191 -8.44 8.78 5.23
C LYS A 191 -7.03 9.36 5.35
N VAL A 192 -6.36 9.56 4.22
CA VAL A 192 -4.96 10.01 4.14
C VAL A 192 -4.86 11.33 3.38
N VAL A 193 -4.03 12.25 3.85
CA VAL A 193 -3.65 13.47 3.13
C VAL A 193 -2.55 13.18 2.11
N PHE A 194 -2.28 14.14 1.21
CA PHE A 194 -1.35 13.95 0.08
C PHE A 194 0.06 13.54 0.52
N GLU A 195 0.60 14.14 1.57
CA GLU A 195 1.98 13.92 2.03
C GLU A 195 2.19 12.50 2.60
N ASN A 196 1.16 11.92 3.19
CA ASN A 196 1.26 10.66 3.92
C ASN A 196 1.75 9.47 3.06
N PRO A 197 1.23 9.20 1.82
CA PRO A 197 1.78 8.14 0.97
C PRO A 197 3.22 8.35 0.57
N LEU A 198 3.70 9.61 0.45
CA LEU A 198 5.10 9.89 0.16
C LEU A 198 5.98 9.46 1.35
N LEU A 199 5.54 9.74 2.58
CA LEU A 199 6.27 9.35 3.79
C LEU A 199 6.33 7.82 3.94
N VAL A 200 5.22 7.11 3.71
CA VAL A 200 5.20 5.63 3.77
C VAL A 200 6.04 5.01 2.65
N ALA A 201 5.93 5.53 1.44
CA ALA A 201 6.74 5.07 0.31
C ALA A 201 8.24 5.28 0.57
N SER A 202 8.61 6.42 1.17
CA SER A 202 9.99 6.75 1.51
C SER A 202 10.57 5.78 2.55
N GLU A 203 9.84 5.44 3.62
CA GLU A 203 10.33 4.48 4.60
C GLU A 203 10.45 3.06 4.03
N LEU A 204 9.52 2.63 3.16
CA LEU A 204 9.63 1.34 2.48
C LEU A 204 10.86 1.32 1.57
N TRP A 205 11.10 2.38 0.80
CA TRP A 205 12.28 2.49 -0.05
C TRP A 205 13.58 2.53 0.76
N HIS A 206 13.56 3.23 1.89
CA HIS A 206 14.67 3.24 2.84
C HIS A 206 15.06 1.81 3.25
N PHE A 207 14.10 1.00 3.67
CA PHE A 207 14.36 -0.40 4.05
C PHE A 207 14.65 -1.34 2.88
N LEU A 208 14.43 -0.91 1.63
CA LEU A 208 14.96 -1.58 0.42
C LEU A 208 16.40 -1.15 0.08
N GLY A 209 17.06 -0.36 0.94
CA GLY A 209 18.39 0.18 0.70
C GLY A 209 18.45 1.18 -0.46
N TYR A 210 17.34 1.82 -0.79
CA TYR A 210 17.18 2.78 -1.90
C TYR A 210 17.53 2.21 -3.28
N ASP A 211 17.53 0.90 -3.43
CA ASP A 211 17.73 0.24 -4.71
C ASP A 211 16.43 0.24 -5.54
N GLY A 212 16.55 0.34 -6.87
CA GLY A 212 15.39 0.57 -7.74
C GLY A 212 14.78 1.98 -7.61
N VAL A 213 13.55 2.13 -8.06
CA VAL A 213 12.77 3.38 -8.00
C VAL A 213 11.49 3.17 -7.23
N PHE A 214 11.22 4.00 -6.23
CA PHE A 214 9.96 3.95 -5.50
C PHE A 214 9.05 5.13 -5.87
N ILE A 215 7.75 4.85 -6.05
CA ILE A 215 6.74 5.83 -6.45
C ILE A 215 5.56 5.77 -5.49
N ALA A 216 5.18 6.90 -4.92
CA ALA A 216 3.95 7.05 -4.15
C ALA A 216 2.76 7.35 -5.08
N TYR A 217 1.76 6.47 -5.17
CA TYR A 217 0.52 6.76 -5.85
C TYR A 217 -0.50 7.36 -4.88
N ALA A 218 -0.65 8.69 -4.94
CA ALA A 218 -1.41 9.48 -3.96
C ALA A 218 -2.83 9.79 -4.47
N TRP A 219 -3.73 8.78 -4.48
CA TRP A 219 -5.12 8.96 -4.88
C TRP A 219 -5.92 9.86 -3.92
N PRO A 220 -6.98 10.56 -4.35
CA PRO A 220 -7.72 11.49 -3.53
C PRO A 220 -8.64 10.77 -2.53
N SER A 221 -8.11 10.46 -1.36
CA SER A 221 -8.90 10.03 -0.20
C SER A 221 -9.15 11.20 0.75
N THR A 222 -10.32 11.21 1.39
CA THR A 222 -10.75 12.31 2.25
C THR A 222 -10.51 11.97 3.72
N PRO A 223 -9.81 12.82 4.51
CA PRO A 223 -9.49 12.53 5.90
C PRO A 223 -10.70 12.75 6.85
N LYS A 224 -11.89 12.22 6.48
CA LYS A 224 -13.15 12.33 7.22
C LYS A 224 -13.89 11.01 7.22
N ASN A 225 -14.38 10.56 8.38
CA ASN A 225 -15.05 9.26 8.53
C ASN A 225 -16.27 9.08 7.60
N LEU A 226 -17.06 10.13 7.39
CA LEU A 226 -18.28 10.07 6.56
C LEU A 226 -17.99 10.13 5.04
N ALA A 227 -16.78 10.47 4.65
CA ALA A 227 -16.41 10.55 3.24
C ALA A 227 -16.09 9.18 2.60
N TYR A 228 -16.11 8.11 3.39
CA TYR A 228 -15.78 6.77 2.92
C TYR A 228 -16.58 6.35 1.67
N PHE A 229 -17.88 6.62 1.63
CA PHE A 229 -18.73 6.27 0.48
C PHE A 229 -18.38 7.09 -0.78
N SER A 230 -18.10 8.38 -0.65
CA SER A 230 -17.67 9.21 -1.78
C SER A 230 -16.28 8.81 -2.28
N ASP A 231 -15.40 8.39 -1.36
CA ASP A 231 -14.07 7.93 -1.71
C ASP A 231 -14.10 6.58 -2.43
N LEU A 232 -15.12 5.73 -2.18
CA LEU A 232 -15.31 4.49 -2.96
C LEU A 232 -15.61 4.78 -4.43
N GLU A 233 -16.41 5.79 -4.73
CA GLU A 233 -16.64 6.22 -6.11
C GLU A 233 -15.35 6.80 -6.72
N THR A 234 -14.58 7.53 -5.93
CA THR A 234 -13.28 8.05 -6.34
C THR A 234 -12.31 6.92 -6.72
N THR A 235 -12.32 5.79 -6.00
CA THR A 235 -11.44 4.66 -6.34
C THR A 235 -11.68 4.11 -7.75
N ALA A 236 -12.88 4.25 -8.30
CA ALA A 236 -13.18 3.78 -9.67
C ALA A 236 -12.47 4.63 -10.74
N LEU A 237 -12.45 5.96 -10.58
CA LEU A 237 -11.68 6.84 -11.47
C LEU A 237 -10.17 6.64 -11.26
N SER A 238 -9.73 6.59 -10.00
CA SER A 238 -8.31 6.37 -9.68
C SER A 238 -7.82 5.01 -10.20
N ALA A 239 -8.67 3.98 -10.27
CA ALA A 239 -8.34 2.70 -10.89
C ALA A 239 -8.07 2.85 -12.40
N TYR A 240 -8.87 3.66 -13.10
CA TYR A 240 -8.63 3.98 -14.51
C TYR A 240 -7.29 4.70 -14.69
N ASN A 241 -7.04 5.75 -13.89
CA ASN A 241 -5.78 6.51 -13.93
C ASN A 241 -4.58 5.65 -13.56
N PHE A 242 -4.73 4.73 -12.60
CA PHE A 242 -3.69 3.80 -12.19
C PHE A 242 -3.33 2.83 -13.32
N ARG A 243 -4.32 2.30 -14.04
CA ARG A 243 -4.10 1.49 -15.24
C ARG A 243 -3.28 2.26 -16.28
N ILE A 244 -3.69 3.49 -16.62
CA ILE A 244 -2.96 4.36 -17.55
C ILE A 244 -1.51 4.58 -17.08
N PHE A 245 -1.32 4.76 -15.79
CA PHE A 245 0.01 4.94 -15.21
C PHE A 245 0.89 3.69 -15.36
N LEU A 246 0.34 2.50 -15.14
CA LEU A 246 1.07 1.24 -15.35
C LEU A 246 1.47 1.05 -16.82
N GLU A 247 0.55 1.31 -17.76
CA GLU A 247 0.85 1.25 -19.20
C GLU A 247 1.92 2.27 -19.61
N TYR A 248 1.86 3.49 -19.04
CA TYR A 248 2.89 4.51 -19.24
C TYR A 248 4.26 4.06 -18.73
N LEU A 249 4.36 3.57 -17.49
CA LEU A 249 5.61 3.07 -16.94
C LEU A 249 6.18 1.90 -17.76
N ALA A 250 5.32 0.99 -18.18
CA ALA A 250 5.71 -0.14 -19.03
C ALA A 250 6.23 0.32 -20.39
N ARG A 251 5.69 1.36 -20.97
CA ARG A 251 6.07 1.88 -22.30
C ARG A 251 7.35 2.74 -22.25
N GLU A 252 7.47 3.62 -21.26
CA GLU A 252 8.48 4.70 -21.26
C GLU A 252 9.70 4.40 -20.39
N THR A 253 9.63 3.37 -19.52
CA THR A 253 10.76 3.08 -18.60
C THR A 253 11.51 1.80 -18.97
N LYS A 254 12.74 1.71 -18.46
CA LYS A 254 13.61 0.54 -18.61
C LYS A 254 13.50 -0.42 -17.42
N ALA A 255 12.41 -0.37 -16.68
CA ALA A 255 12.18 -1.28 -15.56
C ALA A 255 12.10 -2.74 -16.05
N GLU A 256 12.71 -3.66 -15.33
CA GLU A 256 12.54 -5.10 -15.55
C GLU A 256 11.26 -5.60 -14.91
N ASN A 257 10.92 -5.05 -13.73
CA ASN A 257 9.67 -5.35 -13.03
C ASN A 257 9.03 -4.07 -12.47
N ILE A 258 7.70 -4.08 -12.38
CA ILE A 258 6.89 -3.06 -11.71
C ILE A 258 6.13 -3.75 -10.59
N HIS A 259 6.56 -3.56 -9.34
CA HIS A 259 5.94 -4.14 -8.15
C HIS A 259 4.90 -3.18 -7.58
N ILE A 260 3.82 -3.73 -7.03
CA ILE A 260 2.70 -2.94 -6.51
C ILE A 260 2.41 -3.35 -5.07
N ILE A 261 2.37 -2.38 -4.17
CA ILE A 261 1.98 -2.56 -2.77
C ILE A 261 0.69 -1.79 -2.54
N GLY A 262 -0.44 -2.49 -2.44
CA GLY A 262 -1.74 -1.91 -2.14
C GLY A 262 -2.09 -2.07 -0.67
N TYR A 263 -2.56 -0.98 -0.05
CA TYR A 263 -2.97 -0.97 1.34
C TYR A 263 -4.43 -0.58 1.53
N SER A 264 -5.19 -1.36 2.30
CA SER A 264 -6.56 -1.05 2.73
C SER A 264 -7.48 -0.69 1.54
N ALA A 265 -8.16 0.45 1.57
CA ALA A 265 -8.99 0.93 0.46
C ALA A 265 -8.23 1.14 -0.85
N GLY A 266 -6.91 1.37 -0.81
CA GLY A 266 -6.07 1.45 -2.00
C GLY A 266 -6.04 0.15 -2.81
N THR A 267 -6.26 -1.00 -2.16
CA THR A 267 -6.37 -2.28 -2.88
C THR A 267 -7.54 -2.32 -3.85
N ARG A 268 -8.59 -1.50 -3.62
CA ARG A 268 -9.73 -1.40 -4.52
C ARG A 268 -9.32 -0.85 -5.88
N LEU A 269 -8.55 0.23 -5.89
CA LEU A 269 -8.10 0.80 -7.16
C LEU A 269 -7.03 -0.08 -7.82
N VAL A 270 -6.15 -0.72 -7.06
CA VAL A 270 -5.16 -1.66 -7.59
C VAL A 270 -5.86 -2.83 -8.29
N ILE A 271 -6.74 -3.54 -7.58
CA ILE A 271 -7.44 -4.72 -8.12
C ILE A 271 -8.32 -4.34 -9.33
N ASN A 272 -9.05 -3.21 -9.26
CA ASN A 272 -9.86 -2.76 -10.39
C ASN A 272 -8.99 -2.35 -11.58
N GLY A 273 -7.86 -1.70 -11.38
CA GLY A 273 -6.91 -1.34 -12.44
C GLY A 273 -6.31 -2.58 -13.11
N LEU A 274 -5.88 -3.56 -12.32
CA LEU A 274 -5.37 -4.84 -12.83
C LEU A 274 -6.46 -5.66 -13.52
N GLY A 275 -7.70 -5.66 -13.01
CA GLY A 275 -8.85 -6.29 -13.67
C GLY A 275 -9.18 -5.66 -15.03
N GLN A 276 -9.04 -4.33 -15.17
CA GLN A 276 -9.18 -3.67 -16.49
C GLN A 276 -8.10 -4.14 -17.45
N LEU A 277 -6.85 -4.27 -17.00
CA LEU A 277 -5.75 -4.80 -17.83
C LEU A 277 -6.02 -6.25 -18.23
N ALA A 278 -6.41 -7.12 -17.29
CA ALA A 278 -6.77 -8.50 -17.59
C ALA A 278 -7.83 -8.60 -18.68
N PHE A 279 -8.88 -7.78 -18.59
CA PHE A 279 -9.93 -7.75 -19.60
C PHE A 279 -9.47 -7.20 -20.97
N MET A 280 -8.62 -6.17 -20.98
CA MET A 280 -8.11 -5.55 -22.21
C MET A 280 -7.18 -6.49 -22.99
N TYR A 281 -6.40 -7.30 -22.29
CA TYR A 281 -5.38 -8.18 -22.88
C TYR A 281 -5.76 -9.67 -22.77
N LYS A 282 -7.03 -10.00 -22.56
CA LYS A 282 -7.54 -11.36 -22.34
C LYS A 282 -7.20 -12.39 -23.42
N ASP A 283 -6.85 -11.93 -24.61
CA ASP A 283 -6.50 -12.78 -25.75
C ASP A 283 -4.98 -13.03 -25.83
N GLU A 284 -4.18 -12.44 -24.91
CA GLU A 284 -2.75 -12.65 -24.80
C GLU A 284 -2.43 -13.83 -23.85
N THR A 285 -1.28 -14.49 -24.07
CA THR A 285 -0.77 -15.45 -23.08
C THR A 285 -0.18 -14.71 -21.87
N LYS A 286 -0.11 -15.38 -20.71
CA LYS A 286 0.51 -14.82 -19.50
C LYS A 286 1.92 -14.28 -19.77
N GLU A 287 2.73 -15.02 -20.53
CA GLU A 287 4.10 -14.63 -20.86
C GLU A 287 4.14 -13.37 -21.76
N ALA A 288 3.23 -13.26 -22.74
CA ALA A 288 3.13 -12.09 -23.60
C ALA A 288 2.68 -10.87 -22.79
N PHE A 289 1.70 -11.05 -21.93
CA PHE A 289 1.17 -10.04 -21.03
C PHE A 289 2.25 -9.53 -20.06
N GLN A 290 2.95 -10.43 -19.39
CA GLN A 290 4.04 -10.08 -18.47
C GLN A 290 5.21 -9.39 -19.18
N LYS A 291 5.55 -9.81 -20.39
CA LYS A 291 6.57 -9.15 -21.21
C LYS A 291 6.16 -7.73 -21.59
N HIS A 292 4.88 -7.50 -21.84
CA HIS A 292 4.34 -6.19 -22.22
C HIS A 292 4.32 -5.24 -21.01
N LEU A 293 3.68 -5.63 -19.91
CA LEU A 293 3.45 -4.78 -18.73
C LEU A 293 4.51 -4.91 -17.65
N ARG A 294 5.19 -6.03 -17.58
CA ARG A 294 6.26 -6.30 -16.61
C ARG A 294 5.81 -6.12 -15.15
N ILE A 295 4.51 -6.42 -14.87
CA ILE A 295 4.02 -6.40 -13.49
C ILE A 295 4.64 -7.57 -12.73
N GLY A 296 5.46 -7.25 -11.73
CA GLY A 296 6.12 -8.21 -10.85
C GLY A 296 5.22 -8.66 -9.70
N HIS A 297 5.67 -8.49 -8.46
CA HIS A 297 4.89 -8.83 -7.28
C HIS A 297 3.76 -7.83 -7.04
N VAL A 298 2.54 -8.34 -6.80
CA VAL A 298 1.40 -7.56 -6.29
C VAL A 298 1.16 -7.95 -4.84
N ILE A 299 1.39 -7.02 -3.93
CA ILE A 299 1.26 -7.24 -2.49
C ILE A 299 0.03 -6.48 -1.99
N LEU A 300 -0.96 -7.20 -1.46
CA LEU A 300 -2.20 -6.64 -0.94
C LEU A 300 -2.25 -6.79 0.58
N THR A 301 -2.11 -5.67 1.30
CA THR A 301 -2.15 -5.65 2.76
C THR A 301 -3.45 -5.05 3.26
N ALA A 302 -4.06 -5.69 4.28
CA ALA A 302 -5.32 -5.26 4.88
C ALA A 302 -6.41 -4.93 3.83
N SER A 303 -6.56 -5.78 2.81
CA SER A 303 -7.36 -5.51 1.62
C SER A 303 -8.84 -5.32 1.93
N ASP A 304 -9.36 -4.13 1.63
CA ASP A 304 -10.78 -3.76 1.77
C ASP A 304 -11.60 -4.07 0.50
N PHE A 305 -11.06 -4.85 -0.41
CA PHE A 305 -11.78 -5.29 -1.61
C PHE A 305 -12.82 -6.37 -1.30
N ASP A 306 -13.90 -6.44 -2.07
CA ASP A 306 -14.90 -7.49 -1.96
C ASP A 306 -14.31 -8.83 -2.39
N ARG A 307 -14.34 -9.82 -1.48
CA ARG A 307 -13.75 -11.14 -1.71
C ARG A 307 -14.42 -11.90 -2.86
N GLN A 308 -15.74 -11.80 -3.00
CA GLN A 308 -16.47 -12.50 -4.05
C GLN A 308 -16.19 -11.89 -5.43
N LEU A 309 -16.09 -10.54 -5.47
CA LEU A 309 -15.73 -9.84 -6.71
C LEU A 309 -14.30 -10.17 -7.14
N TYR A 310 -13.36 -10.31 -6.19
CA TYR A 310 -12.00 -10.77 -6.50
C TYR A 310 -12.00 -12.17 -7.13
N GLY A 311 -12.81 -13.10 -6.58
CA GLY A 311 -13.00 -14.42 -7.18
C GLY A 311 -13.53 -14.36 -8.61
N SER A 312 -14.41 -13.40 -8.94
CA SER A 312 -14.84 -13.18 -10.32
C SER A 312 -13.71 -12.69 -11.23
N TYR A 313 -12.87 -11.79 -10.72
CA TYR A 313 -11.70 -11.31 -11.48
C TYR A 313 -10.64 -12.40 -11.69
N ILE A 314 -10.53 -13.39 -10.79
CA ILE A 314 -9.71 -14.58 -11.03
C ILE A 314 -10.20 -15.33 -12.28
N ASN A 315 -11.51 -15.52 -12.44
CA ASN A 315 -12.08 -16.14 -13.63
C ASN A 315 -11.84 -15.31 -14.92
N ASP A 316 -11.68 -14.01 -14.78
CA ASP A 316 -11.41 -13.09 -15.89
C ASP A 316 -9.89 -12.93 -16.17
N GLY A 317 -9.03 -13.71 -15.49
CA GLY A 317 -7.58 -13.76 -15.76
C GLY A 317 -6.74 -12.72 -15.01
N ILE A 318 -7.20 -12.16 -13.86
CA ILE A 318 -6.42 -11.17 -13.11
C ILE A 318 -5.06 -11.74 -12.61
N LEU A 319 -4.95 -13.05 -12.40
CA LEU A 319 -3.70 -13.69 -11.98
C LEU A 319 -2.64 -13.70 -13.09
N ASP A 320 -3.05 -13.60 -14.36
CA ASP A 320 -2.12 -13.56 -15.49
C ASP A 320 -1.44 -12.19 -15.63
N VAL A 321 -2.00 -11.14 -15.00
CA VAL A 321 -1.50 -9.76 -15.10
C VAL A 321 -0.16 -9.58 -14.42
N ALA A 322 0.07 -10.28 -13.33
CA ALA A 322 1.26 -10.16 -12.49
C ALA A 322 2.06 -11.47 -12.47
N LYS A 323 3.34 -11.36 -12.11
CA LYS A 323 4.16 -12.53 -11.84
C LYS A 323 3.55 -13.38 -10.73
N ASP A 324 3.22 -12.74 -9.62
CA ASP A 324 2.47 -13.32 -8.52
C ASP A 324 1.72 -12.27 -7.70
N THR A 325 0.75 -12.74 -6.92
CA THR A 325 -0.03 -11.92 -5.99
C THR A 325 0.01 -12.51 -4.59
N THR A 326 0.49 -11.74 -3.62
CA THR A 326 0.46 -12.09 -2.20
C THR A 326 -0.61 -11.27 -1.47
N ILE A 327 -1.53 -11.94 -0.80
CA ILE A 327 -2.61 -11.33 -0.02
C ILE A 327 -2.40 -11.66 1.45
N TYR A 328 -2.17 -10.64 2.27
CA TYR A 328 -2.05 -10.79 3.72
C TYR A 328 -3.42 -10.75 4.38
N LEU A 329 -3.70 -11.72 5.23
CA LEU A 329 -4.96 -11.96 5.92
C LEU A 329 -4.81 -11.76 7.42
N SER A 330 -5.80 -11.12 8.07
CA SER A 330 -5.82 -10.93 9.53
C SER A 330 -7.21 -11.18 10.11
N GLU A 331 -7.28 -11.91 11.21
CA GLU A 331 -8.48 -12.02 12.05
C GLU A 331 -8.65 -10.79 12.97
N LEU A 332 -7.55 -10.07 13.24
CA LEU A 332 -7.47 -9.02 14.24
C LEU A 332 -7.73 -7.62 13.69
N ASP A 333 -7.98 -7.52 12.38
CA ASP A 333 -8.22 -6.23 11.71
C ASP A 333 -9.63 -5.70 11.98
N SER A 334 -9.73 -4.78 12.94
CA SER A 334 -11.01 -4.18 13.33
C SER A 334 -11.57 -3.21 12.30
N ALA A 335 -10.72 -2.60 11.45
CA ALA A 335 -11.18 -1.71 10.40
C ALA A 335 -11.88 -2.49 9.27
N LEU A 336 -11.34 -3.64 8.87
CA LEU A 336 -11.99 -4.54 7.92
C LEU A 336 -13.28 -5.13 8.51
N SER A 337 -13.32 -5.43 9.81
CA SER A 337 -14.50 -5.90 10.50
C SER A 337 -15.63 -4.86 10.46
N LEU A 338 -15.30 -3.58 10.64
CA LEU A 338 -16.25 -2.48 10.48
C LEU A 338 -16.73 -2.34 9.03
N SER A 339 -15.81 -2.41 8.06
CA SER A 339 -16.16 -2.37 6.64
C SER A 339 -17.07 -3.53 6.24
N ARG A 340 -16.78 -4.74 6.70
CA ARG A 340 -17.64 -5.91 6.53
C ARG A 340 -19.05 -5.66 7.07
N TRP A 341 -19.17 -5.11 8.26
CA TRP A 341 -20.47 -4.80 8.87
C TRP A 341 -21.26 -3.77 8.07
N ILE A 342 -20.60 -2.69 7.61
CA ILE A 342 -21.22 -1.62 6.81
C ILE A 342 -21.79 -2.16 5.49
N PHE A 343 -21.01 -2.97 4.78
CA PHE A 343 -21.39 -3.45 3.43
C PHE A 343 -22.07 -4.81 3.44
N ASN A 344 -22.12 -5.49 4.58
CA ASN A 344 -22.58 -6.88 4.70
C ASN A 344 -21.89 -7.80 3.68
N ARG A 345 -20.57 -7.64 3.50
CA ARG A 345 -19.72 -8.38 2.56
C ARG A 345 -18.37 -8.69 3.18
N GLN A 346 -17.86 -9.90 2.95
CA GLN A 346 -16.53 -10.32 3.38
C GLN A 346 -15.45 -9.53 2.62
N ARG A 347 -14.42 -9.12 3.34
CA ARG A 347 -13.27 -8.40 2.77
C ARG A 347 -12.14 -9.38 2.43
N LEU A 348 -11.40 -9.08 1.37
CA LEU A 348 -10.33 -9.94 0.87
C LEU A 348 -9.22 -10.12 1.90
N GLY A 349 -8.87 -9.08 2.67
CA GLY A 349 -7.86 -9.13 3.73
C GLY A 349 -8.32 -9.78 5.05
N GLN A 350 -9.55 -10.32 5.12
CA GLN A 350 -10.04 -11.01 6.31
C GLN A 350 -9.81 -12.52 6.22
N MET A 351 -9.56 -13.15 7.36
CA MET A 351 -9.55 -14.60 7.46
C MET A 351 -10.95 -15.19 7.23
N TRP A 352 -11.03 -16.45 6.81
CA TRP A 352 -12.29 -17.20 6.72
C TRP A 352 -12.78 -17.63 8.10
N GLU A 353 -14.09 -17.50 8.32
CA GLU A 353 -14.74 -17.99 9.54
C GLU A 353 -14.51 -19.51 9.67
N ASP A 354 -14.31 -19.94 10.92
CA ASP A 354 -14.03 -21.34 11.26
C ASP A 354 -12.81 -21.93 10.50
N ARG A 355 -11.96 -21.10 9.92
CA ARG A 355 -10.80 -21.49 9.09
C ARG A 355 -11.20 -22.50 8.01
N LYS A 356 -12.37 -22.30 7.39
CA LYS A 356 -12.88 -23.18 6.33
C LYS A 356 -12.93 -22.43 4.99
N LEU A 357 -12.13 -22.91 4.03
CA LEU A 357 -12.13 -22.40 2.66
C LEU A 357 -13.26 -23.06 1.83
N PRO A 358 -13.83 -22.33 0.86
CA PRO A 358 -14.60 -22.97 -0.21
C PRO A 358 -13.74 -23.99 -0.98
N ASP A 359 -14.30 -25.14 -1.36
CA ASP A 359 -13.56 -26.23 -2.01
C ASP A 359 -12.83 -25.76 -3.28
N GLY A 360 -13.50 -24.98 -4.13
CA GLY A 360 -12.90 -24.45 -5.36
C GLY A 360 -11.72 -23.49 -5.11
N LEU A 361 -11.76 -22.70 -4.02
CA LEU A 361 -10.63 -21.85 -3.64
C LEU A 361 -9.49 -22.68 -3.08
N ALA A 362 -9.77 -23.68 -2.25
CA ALA A 362 -8.74 -24.57 -1.74
C ALA A 362 -8.03 -25.30 -2.88
N GLU A 363 -8.77 -25.81 -3.86
CA GLU A 363 -8.23 -26.44 -5.06
C GLU A 363 -7.34 -25.46 -5.87
N LEU A 364 -7.84 -24.23 -6.11
CA LEU A 364 -7.07 -23.19 -6.78
C LEU A 364 -5.74 -22.93 -6.05
N LEU A 365 -5.76 -22.72 -4.73
CA LEU A 365 -4.56 -22.43 -3.94
C LEU A 365 -3.54 -23.57 -3.92
N TRP A 366 -3.99 -24.83 -4.10
CA TRP A 366 -3.09 -25.96 -4.24
C TRP A 366 -2.43 -26.07 -5.62
N GLN A 367 -3.05 -25.50 -6.64
CA GLN A 367 -2.59 -25.57 -8.03
C GLN A 367 -1.87 -24.29 -8.46
N ALA A 368 -2.22 -23.13 -7.88
CA ALA A 368 -1.65 -21.85 -8.26
C ALA A 368 -0.23 -21.68 -7.70
N GLU A 369 0.70 -21.36 -8.57
CA GLU A 369 2.09 -21.02 -8.24
C GLU A 369 2.30 -19.50 -8.12
N ASP A 370 1.22 -18.71 -8.33
CA ASP A 370 1.23 -17.27 -8.46
C ASP A 370 0.21 -16.54 -7.56
N LEU A 371 -0.49 -17.27 -6.69
CA LEU A 371 -1.40 -16.70 -5.70
C LEU A 371 -1.08 -17.22 -4.30
N TYR A 372 -0.66 -16.32 -3.42
CA TYR A 372 -0.29 -16.65 -2.05
C TYR A 372 -1.20 -15.93 -1.06
N LEU A 373 -1.82 -16.68 -0.15
CA LEU A 373 -2.53 -16.15 1.00
C LEU A 373 -1.65 -16.34 2.24
N VAL A 374 -1.41 -15.27 3.00
CA VAL A 374 -0.51 -15.29 4.17
C VAL A 374 -1.25 -14.81 5.41
N ASP A 375 -1.35 -15.66 6.42
CA ASP A 375 -1.99 -15.35 7.71
C ASP A 375 -1.02 -14.61 8.64
N VAL A 376 -1.39 -13.38 9.05
CA VAL A 376 -0.63 -12.57 10.00
C VAL A 376 -1.28 -12.46 11.38
N SER A 377 -2.33 -13.22 11.65
CA SER A 377 -3.13 -13.07 12.88
C SER A 377 -2.31 -13.30 14.16
N ASP A 378 -1.40 -14.26 14.13
CA ASP A 378 -0.59 -14.67 15.30
C ASP A 378 0.82 -14.04 15.30
N VAL A 379 1.09 -13.07 14.42
CA VAL A 379 2.44 -12.47 14.28
C VAL A 379 2.65 -11.35 15.30
N GLU A 380 3.88 -11.23 15.81
CA GLU A 380 4.25 -10.19 16.75
C GLU A 380 3.88 -8.79 16.24
N LYS A 381 3.20 -7.99 17.08
CA LYS A 381 2.72 -6.64 16.80
C LYS A 381 1.71 -6.51 15.62
N ALA A 382 1.24 -7.61 15.02
CA ALA A 382 0.22 -7.52 13.99
C ALA A 382 -1.10 -6.94 14.53
N ALA A 383 -1.42 -7.19 15.81
CA ALA A 383 -2.59 -6.62 16.49
C ALA A 383 -2.38 -5.18 17.01
N SER A 384 -1.23 -4.55 16.77
CA SER A 384 -0.93 -3.20 17.29
C SER A 384 -1.97 -2.18 16.82
N GLY A 385 -2.41 -1.30 17.70
CA GLY A 385 -3.45 -0.32 17.42
C GLY A 385 -4.80 -0.98 17.15
N ASN A 386 -5.28 -0.93 15.92
CA ASN A 386 -6.53 -1.56 15.46
C ASN A 386 -6.28 -2.82 14.60
N GLY A 387 -5.05 -3.32 14.56
CA GLY A 387 -4.66 -4.49 13.77
C GLY A 387 -4.69 -4.27 12.25
N HIS A 388 -4.75 -3.03 11.78
CA HIS A 388 -4.91 -2.71 10.35
C HIS A 388 -3.60 -2.35 9.64
N ALA A 389 -2.65 -1.71 10.35
CA ALA A 389 -1.39 -1.25 9.78
C ALA A 389 -0.21 -2.22 10.03
N TYR A 390 -0.49 -3.52 10.11
CA TYR A 390 0.49 -4.56 10.46
C TYR A 390 1.71 -4.59 9.53
N PHE A 391 1.57 -4.23 8.27
CA PHE A 391 2.69 -4.20 7.32
C PHE A 391 3.82 -3.23 7.71
N ARG A 392 3.49 -2.17 8.47
CA ARG A 392 4.44 -1.20 9.03
C ARG A 392 4.76 -1.45 10.50
N GLN A 393 3.84 -2.04 11.26
CA GLN A 393 3.95 -2.18 12.72
C GLN A 393 4.59 -3.50 13.13
N SER A 394 4.44 -4.55 12.33
CA SER A 394 5.03 -5.85 12.60
C SER A 394 6.37 -6.01 11.87
N PRO A 395 7.49 -6.12 12.61
CA PRO A 395 8.80 -6.38 12.01
C PRO A 395 8.89 -7.67 11.21
N TRP A 396 8.06 -8.66 11.52
CA TRP A 396 7.99 -9.91 10.76
C TRP A 396 7.31 -9.72 9.41
N VAL A 397 6.17 -9.04 9.39
CA VAL A 397 5.43 -8.80 8.14
C VAL A 397 6.23 -7.89 7.22
N SER A 398 6.88 -6.84 7.74
CA SER A 398 7.76 -6.00 6.93
C SER A 398 8.97 -6.77 6.41
N SER A 399 9.55 -7.70 7.19
CA SER A 399 10.62 -8.59 6.72
C SER A 399 10.16 -9.48 5.57
N ASP A 400 8.94 -10.03 5.63
CA ASP A 400 8.38 -10.88 4.59
C ASP A 400 8.14 -10.12 3.28
N ILE A 401 7.50 -8.94 3.37
CA ILE A 401 7.24 -8.06 2.22
C ILE A 401 8.55 -7.66 1.55
N LEU A 402 9.51 -7.16 2.32
CA LEU A 402 10.77 -6.69 1.77
C LEU A 402 11.59 -7.84 1.17
N SER A 403 11.57 -9.03 1.78
CA SER A 403 12.25 -10.22 1.24
C SER A 403 11.63 -10.69 -0.08
N THR A 404 10.30 -10.57 -0.23
CA THR A 404 9.62 -10.81 -1.50
C THR A 404 10.12 -9.84 -2.57
N LEU A 405 10.12 -8.55 -2.28
CA LEU A 405 10.48 -7.50 -3.22
C LEU A 405 11.97 -7.50 -3.59
N MET A 406 12.86 -7.75 -2.61
CA MET A 406 14.31 -7.66 -2.82
C MET A 406 14.92 -8.92 -3.41
N TYR A 407 14.40 -10.09 -3.07
CA TYR A 407 15.07 -11.37 -3.35
C TYR A 407 14.22 -12.31 -4.17
N ASP A 408 12.99 -11.91 -4.53
CA ASP A 408 12.09 -12.72 -5.36
C ASP A 408 11.86 -14.12 -4.76
N LEU A 409 11.71 -14.20 -3.44
CA LEU A 409 11.58 -15.47 -2.74
C LEU A 409 10.11 -15.89 -2.66
N PRO A 410 9.76 -17.11 -3.08
CA PRO A 410 8.43 -17.66 -2.83
C PRO A 410 8.24 -17.94 -1.33
N PRO A 411 7.01 -18.10 -0.82
CA PRO A 411 6.72 -18.19 0.61
C PRO A 411 7.52 -19.27 1.35
N GLN A 412 7.70 -20.45 0.75
CA GLN A 412 8.48 -21.53 1.34
C GLN A 412 9.95 -21.17 1.52
N GLU A 413 10.55 -20.43 0.61
CA GLU A 413 11.93 -19.97 0.72
C GLU A 413 12.10 -18.82 1.71
N ARG A 414 11.05 -18.05 1.96
CA ARG A 414 11.00 -17.06 3.05
C ARG A 414 10.83 -17.70 4.43
N GLY A 415 10.68 -19.01 4.52
CA GLY A 415 10.54 -19.75 5.78
C GLY A 415 9.10 -19.88 6.27
N LEU A 416 8.11 -19.45 5.50
CA LEU A 416 6.71 -19.69 5.78
C LEU A 416 6.34 -21.16 5.57
N TYR A 417 5.24 -21.60 6.19
CA TYR A 417 4.77 -22.97 6.03
C TYR A 417 3.23 -22.99 5.85
N HIS A 418 2.72 -24.05 5.29
CA HIS A 418 1.31 -24.41 5.27
C HIS A 418 1.14 -25.90 5.56
N THR A 419 -0.07 -26.33 5.90
CA THR A 419 -0.37 -27.77 6.10
C THR A 419 -1.11 -28.33 4.90
N LYS A 420 -1.20 -29.68 4.81
CA LYS A 420 -1.96 -30.34 3.74
C LYS A 420 -3.47 -30.01 3.78
N GLU A 421 -3.99 -29.70 4.94
CA GLU A 421 -5.41 -29.36 5.15
C GLU A 421 -5.69 -27.88 4.98
N TRP A 422 -4.64 -27.03 5.02
CA TRP A 422 -4.78 -25.58 5.04
C TRP A 422 -3.74 -24.89 4.15
N PRO A 423 -4.10 -24.50 2.90
CA PRO A 423 -3.16 -23.93 1.91
C PRO A 423 -2.86 -22.45 2.13
N ILE A 424 -3.10 -21.91 3.32
CA ILE A 424 -2.73 -20.55 3.69
C ILE A 424 -1.40 -20.59 4.43
N TRP A 425 -0.47 -19.77 3.98
CA TRP A 425 0.87 -19.65 4.54
C TRP A 425 0.86 -19.02 5.92
N GLN A 426 1.68 -19.51 6.82
CA GLN A 426 1.77 -19.08 8.22
C GLN A 426 3.22 -18.85 8.61
N PHE A 427 3.42 -18.00 9.62
CA PHE A 427 4.72 -17.71 10.20
C PHE A 427 5.04 -18.72 11.30
N PRO A 428 6.12 -19.53 11.18
CA PRO A 428 6.54 -20.39 12.28
C PRO A 428 7.27 -19.58 13.35
N PRO A 429 7.39 -20.08 14.59
CA PRO A 429 8.09 -19.38 15.67
C PRO A 429 9.58 -19.08 15.37
N ASP A 430 10.22 -19.87 14.50
CA ASP A 430 11.60 -19.70 14.06
C ASP A 430 11.74 -18.99 12.69
N TYR A 431 10.69 -18.25 12.30
CA TYR A 431 10.60 -17.58 11.00
C TYR A 431 11.84 -16.73 10.66
N ILE A 432 12.22 -15.80 11.56
CA ILE A 432 13.33 -14.88 11.32
C ILE A 432 14.66 -15.63 11.15
N THR A 433 14.88 -16.67 11.94
CA THR A 433 16.09 -17.51 11.83
C THR A 433 16.17 -18.19 10.45
N LYS A 434 15.05 -18.73 9.97
CA LYS A 434 14.96 -19.38 8.65
C LYS A 434 15.17 -18.36 7.52
N LEU A 435 14.48 -17.22 7.60
CA LEU A 435 14.60 -16.16 6.60
C LEU A 435 16.02 -15.62 6.54
N THR A 436 16.63 -15.28 7.67
CA THR A 436 18.02 -14.80 7.73
C THR A 436 19.00 -15.79 7.12
N ALA A 437 18.88 -17.08 7.47
CA ALA A 437 19.71 -18.12 6.89
C ALA A 437 19.57 -18.19 5.36
N LYS A 438 18.34 -18.07 4.84
CA LYS A 438 18.08 -18.10 3.40
C LYS A 438 18.63 -16.87 2.69
N LEU A 439 18.50 -15.68 3.28
CA LEU A 439 19.05 -14.45 2.71
C LEU A 439 20.58 -14.49 2.64
N VAL A 440 21.26 -15.00 3.69
CA VAL A 440 22.71 -15.18 3.70
C VAL A 440 23.15 -16.25 2.70
N GLU A 441 22.38 -17.34 2.54
CA GLU A 441 22.63 -18.34 1.49
C GLU A 441 22.61 -17.73 0.08
N ARG A 442 21.61 -16.86 -0.19
CA ARG A 442 21.45 -16.18 -1.49
C ARG A 442 22.50 -15.10 -1.72
N ASN A 443 22.87 -14.38 -0.67
CA ASN A 443 23.88 -13.33 -0.72
C ASN A 443 24.80 -13.40 0.53
N PRO A 444 25.92 -14.11 0.46
CA PRO A 444 26.85 -14.24 1.60
C PRO A 444 27.42 -12.91 2.12
N ALA A 445 27.40 -11.84 1.31
CA ALA A 445 27.83 -10.51 1.75
C ALA A 445 26.90 -9.89 2.81
N LEU A 446 25.67 -10.41 2.96
CA LEU A 446 24.73 -9.99 4.00
C LEU A 446 25.06 -10.60 5.37
N ALA A 447 25.94 -11.59 5.45
CA ALA A 447 26.33 -12.16 6.74
C ALA A 447 26.99 -11.06 7.60
N PRO A 448 26.67 -10.97 8.91
CA PRO A 448 27.33 -10.02 9.80
C PRO A 448 28.84 -10.20 9.69
N LEU A 449 29.56 -9.11 9.51
CA LEU A 449 31.01 -9.12 9.63
C LEU A 449 31.30 -9.68 11.03
N LYS A 450 31.82 -10.90 11.11
CA LYS A 450 32.29 -11.47 12.38
C LYS A 450 33.24 -10.44 12.95
N ASN A 451 32.89 -9.88 14.13
CA ASN A 451 33.78 -8.99 14.86
C ASN A 451 35.18 -9.65 14.85
N GLN A 452 36.07 -9.08 14.05
CA GLN A 452 37.50 -9.42 14.07
C GLN A 452 38.12 -8.84 15.32
#